data_4cc900ab7977e85e2fca5759710689d7
#
_entry.id   4cc900ab7977e85e2fca5759710689d7
#
_cell.length_a   1.000
_cell.length_b   1.000
_cell.length_c   1.000
_cell.angle_alpha   90.00
_cell.angle_beta   90.00
_cell.angle_gamma   90.00
#
_symmetry.space_group_name_H-M   'P 1'
#
loop_
_entity.id
_entity.type
_entity.pdbx_description
1 polymer ?
#
loop_
_entity_poly.entity_id
_entity_poly.type
_entity_poly.pdbx_seq_one_letter_code
_entity_poly.pdbx_strand_id
1 'polypeptide(L)'
;AARIIIATDADSAGQAMAEEIARRIGKDRCFKIEYPDGCKDANDVLVKLGKDDIDKIVVGCKPWPVAGLYDASHFYEQLDEIYENGMGRGESTGYDNVDELYTVVAGQLTVVTGHPSSGKSEFIDQIMVNMAQEKGWKFAICSFENEPRLHIAKLISKYIRKPFFQGSMQRLTNKELQDGKEFVQSNFSFLYQADGSLSSVDSIIERLKIAVLRHGVRGAIIDPYNYIQKGRDTSETEWISDVLTKLRVFAQAHGIHLWFVAHPTKMMRGTDGKVPAPKGYDISGSAAWFAKADVGLTVHRPNPSGSPMSEIHIWKCRFSWVGKQGETELEFDV
;
A
#
# COMPACT_ATOMS: atom_id res chain seq x y z
N ALA A 1 34.82 14.80 -17.25
CA ALA A 1 34.95 14.93 -15.78
C ALA A 1 35.98 13.93 -15.28
N ALA A 2 36.91 14.35 -14.38
CA ALA A 2 37.93 13.45 -13.85
C ALA A 2 37.31 12.40 -12.94
N ARG A 3 37.66 11.13 -13.14
CA ARG A 3 37.33 10.03 -12.22
C ARG A 3 38.23 10.14 -11.01
N ILE A 4 37.66 10.09 -9.79
CA ILE A 4 38.40 10.25 -8.54
C ILE A 4 38.28 8.95 -7.75
N ILE A 5 39.40 8.27 -7.54
CA ILE A 5 39.46 7.03 -6.78
C ILE A 5 39.88 7.35 -5.34
N ILE A 6 39.05 6.99 -4.39
CA ILE A 6 39.28 7.18 -2.95
C ILE A 6 39.85 5.89 -2.37
N ALA A 7 41.04 5.96 -1.80
CA ALA A 7 41.82 4.84 -1.28
C ALA A 7 42.24 5.10 0.18
N THR A 8 41.28 5.36 1.05
CA THR A 8 41.48 5.49 2.49
C THR A 8 41.63 4.13 3.16
N ASP A 9 42.10 4.07 4.38
CA ASP A 9 42.18 2.85 5.17
C ASP A 9 40.81 2.18 5.34
N ALA A 10 40.78 0.85 5.47
CA ALA A 10 39.55 0.08 5.63
C ALA A 10 38.92 0.18 7.03
N ASP A 11 39.57 0.89 7.98
CA ASP A 11 39.05 1.10 9.32
C ASP A 11 37.93 2.15 9.38
N SER A 12 37.31 2.30 10.55
CA SER A 12 36.18 3.22 10.74
C SER A 12 36.55 4.70 10.48
N ALA A 13 37.79 5.09 10.79
CA ALA A 13 38.26 6.46 10.58
C ALA A 13 38.49 6.73 9.08
N GLY A 14 39.10 5.78 8.38
CA GLY A 14 39.29 5.84 6.93
C GLY A 14 37.98 5.83 6.17
N GLN A 15 36.99 5.05 6.60
CA GLN A 15 35.65 5.05 6.00
C GLN A 15 34.92 6.38 6.20
N ALA A 16 34.99 6.99 7.39
CA ALA A 16 34.40 8.30 7.66
C ALA A 16 35.09 9.40 6.83
N MET A 17 36.41 9.33 6.67
CA MET A 17 37.18 10.23 5.81
C MET A 17 36.79 10.08 4.34
N ALA A 18 36.65 8.87 3.86
CA ALA A 18 36.20 8.58 2.48
C ALA A 18 34.83 9.18 2.18
N GLU A 19 33.86 9.01 3.12
CA GLU A 19 32.52 9.58 3.01
C GLU A 19 32.53 11.12 2.92
N GLU A 20 33.34 11.75 3.76
CA GLU A 20 33.47 13.21 3.77
C GLU A 20 34.15 13.72 2.49
N ILE A 21 35.15 13.03 1.98
CA ILE A 21 35.79 13.37 0.71
C ILE A 21 34.75 13.25 -0.43
N ALA A 22 34.04 12.12 -0.53
CA ALA A 22 33.03 11.92 -1.57
C ALA A 22 31.92 12.94 -1.50
N ARG A 23 31.48 13.33 -0.27
CA ARG A 23 30.46 14.36 -0.08
C ARG A 23 30.91 15.72 -0.59
N ARG A 24 32.18 16.12 -0.39
CA ARG A 24 32.72 17.42 -0.80
C ARG A 24 33.01 17.51 -2.30
N ILE A 25 33.50 16.43 -2.88
CA ILE A 25 33.90 16.42 -4.29
C ILE A 25 32.73 16.15 -5.24
N GLY A 26 31.71 15.45 -4.73
CA GLY A 26 30.56 14.94 -5.50
C GLY A 26 30.67 13.43 -5.70
N LYS A 27 29.70 12.69 -5.13
CA LYS A 27 29.66 11.20 -5.16
C LYS A 27 29.59 10.62 -6.57
N ASP A 28 29.03 11.36 -7.50
CA ASP A 28 28.87 10.99 -8.91
C ASP A 28 30.22 10.77 -9.66
N ARG A 29 31.30 11.35 -9.14
CA ARG A 29 32.65 11.24 -9.72
C ARG A 29 33.58 10.35 -8.90
N CYS A 30 33.17 9.93 -7.75
CA CYS A 30 33.98 9.17 -6.80
C CYS A 30 33.83 7.66 -7.03
N PHE A 31 34.95 6.96 -6.84
CA PHE A 31 35.07 5.51 -6.84
C PHE A 31 35.81 5.11 -5.57
N LYS A 32 35.50 3.97 -5.00
CA LYS A 32 36.21 3.43 -3.83
C LYS A 32 36.92 2.14 -4.16
N ILE A 33 38.07 1.95 -3.55
CA ILE A 33 38.81 0.69 -3.59
C ILE A 33 38.24 -0.27 -2.55
N GLU A 34 38.14 -1.53 -2.89
CA GLU A 34 37.94 -2.64 -1.95
C GLU A 34 39.27 -3.39 -1.81
N TYR A 35 39.76 -3.46 -0.57
CA TYR A 35 40.98 -4.17 -0.29
C TYR A 35 40.72 -5.66 -0.15
N PRO A 36 41.67 -6.54 -0.63
CA PRO A 36 41.60 -7.97 -0.41
C PRO A 36 41.65 -8.32 1.07
N ASP A 37 41.13 -9.51 1.41
CA ASP A 37 41.13 -10.01 2.78
C ASP A 37 42.53 -9.97 3.41
N GLY A 38 42.59 -9.42 4.62
CA GLY A 38 43.85 -9.28 5.37
C GLY A 38 44.66 -8.01 5.01
N CYS A 39 44.21 -7.16 4.09
CA CYS A 39 44.81 -5.87 3.77
C CYS A 39 43.92 -4.73 4.23
N LYS A 40 44.45 -3.78 4.97
CA LYS A 40 43.71 -2.60 5.50
C LYS A 40 43.92 -1.33 4.69
N ASP A 41 44.97 -1.29 3.90
CA ASP A 41 45.38 -0.13 3.10
C ASP A 41 46.17 -0.56 1.83
N ALA A 42 46.47 0.41 0.96
CA ALA A 42 47.21 0.18 -0.25
C ALA A 42 48.66 -0.29 0.00
N ASN A 43 49.27 0.11 1.14
CA ASN A 43 50.62 -0.36 1.50
C ASN A 43 50.61 -1.82 1.88
N ASP A 44 49.63 -2.28 2.63
CA ASP A 44 49.42 -3.69 2.93
C ASP A 44 49.31 -4.54 1.65
N VAL A 45 48.56 -4.09 0.66
CA VAL A 45 48.43 -4.75 -0.64
C VAL A 45 49.81 -4.81 -1.34
N LEU A 46 50.50 -3.68 -1.36
CA LEU A 46 51.83 -3.65 -2.03
C LEU A 46 52.82 -4.58 -1.36
N VAL A 47 52.88 -4.61 -0.04
CA VAL A 47 53.85 -5.43 0.72
C VAL A 47 53.50 -6.92 0.70
N LYS A 48 52.19 -7.27 0.80
CA LYS A 48 51.77 -8.67 0.91
C LYS A 48 51.52 -9.35 -0.42
N LEU A 49 51.02 -8.61 -1.43
CA LEU A 49 50.56 -9.16 -2.70
C LEU A 49 51.33 -8.66 -3.92
N GLY A 50 51.96 -7.48 -3.83
CA GLY A 50 52.79 -6.91 -4.88
C GLY A 50 52.11 -5.82 -5.72
N LYS A 51 52.88 -5.29 -6.68
CA LYS A 51 52.45 -4.14 -7.51
C LYS A 51 51.29 -4.49 -8.44
N ASP A 52 51.27 -5.68 -8.99
CA ASP A 52 50.21 -6.11 -9.94
C ASP A 52 48.84 -6.14 -9.28
N ASP A 53 48.78 -6.41 -7.98
CA ASP A 53 47.53 -6.40 -7.23
C ASP A 53 47.06 -4.96 -6.89
N ILE A 54 47.96 -4.00 -6.73
CA ILE A 54 47.60 -2.58 -6.69
C ILE A 54 46.90 -2.16 -7.99
N ASP A 55 47.43 -2.53 -9.13
CA ASP A 55 46.85 -2.18 -10.42
C ASP A 55 45.45 -2.82 -10.56
N LYS A 56 45.26 -4.06 -10.08
CA LYS A 56 43.95 -4.76 -10.10
C LYS A 56 42.92 -4.04 -9.25
N ILE A 57 43.25 -3.64 -8.01
CA ILE A 57 42.28 -2.94 -7.14
C ILE A 57 41.94 -1.55 -7.64
N VAL A 58 42.86 -0.87 -8.31
CA VAL A 58 42.61 0.43 -8.95
C VAL A 58 41.68 0.30 -10.17
N VAL A 59 41.92 -0.72 -11.02
CA VAL A 59 41.07 -1.01 -12.17
C VAL A 59 39.70 -1.52 -11.73
N GLY A 60 39.66 -2.36 -10.68
CA GLY A 60 38.43 -2.95 -10.11
C GLY A 60 37.66 -2.06 -9.14
N CYS A 61 38.06 -0.77 -8.96
CA CYS A 61 37.38 0.13 -8.03
C CYS A 61 35.90 0.32 -8.40
N LYS A 62 35.04 0.33 -7.40
CA LYS A 62 33.59 0.44 -7.56
C LYS A 62 33.11 1.89 -7.50
N PRO A 63 32.08 2.29 -8.26
CA PRO A 63 31.47 3.60 -8.12
C PRO A 63 31.05 3.86 -6.66
N TRP A 64 31.15 5.10 -6.22
CA TRP A 64 30.67 5.48 -4.89
C TRP A 64 29.12 5.32 -4.84
N PRO A 65 28.58 4.67 -3.82
CA PRO A 65 27.13 4.51 -3.70
C PRO A 65 26.42 5.86 -3.65
N VAL A 66 25.48 6.08 -4.56
CA VAL A 66 24.58 7.24 -4.58
C VAL A 66 23.21 6.75 -4.17
N ALA A 67 22.65 7.32 -3.10
CA ALA A 67 21.33 6.93 -2.63
C ALA A 67 20.29 7.08 -3.76
N GLY A 68 19.54 6.02 -4.02
CA GLY A 68 18.52 6.00 -5.09
C GLY A 68 19.06 5.67 -6.48
N LEU A 69 20.37 5.43 -6.65
CA LEU A 69 20.97 4.96 -7.90
C LEU A 69 21.65 3.62 -7.65
N TYR A 70 21.17 2.58 -8.31
CA TYR A 70 21.64 1.20 -8.16
C TYR A 70 21.94 0.60 -9.51
N ASP A 71 22.97 -0.24 -9.58
CA ASP A 71 23.22 -1.10 -10.73
C ASP A 71 22.18 -2.22 -10.81
N ALA A 72 21.94 -2.75 -12.01
CA ALA A 72 21.00 -3.85 -12.19
C ALA A 72 21.34 -5.08 -11.32
N SER A 73 22.62 -5.33 -11.08
CA SER A 73 23.09 -6.43 -10.23
C SER A 73 22.58 -6.35 -8.78
N HIS A 74 22.27 -5.16 -8.29
CA HIS A 74 21.66 -4.98 -6.97
C HIS A 74 20.30 -5.70 -6.82
N PHE A 75 19.62 -5.94 -7.93
CA PHE A 75 18.29 -6.55 -7.97
C PHE A 75 18.31 -8.01 -8.45
N TYR A 76 19.50 -8.61 -8.74
CA TYR A 76 19.55 -9.94 -9.32
C TYR A 76 19.01 -11.04 -8.39
N GLU A 77 19.28 -10.96 -7.09
CA GLU A 77 18.69 -11.92 -6.12
C GLU A 77 17.16 -11.89 -6.16
N GLN A 78 16.56 -10.69 -6.21
CA GLN A 78 15.12 -10.53 -6.34
C GLN A 78 14.61 -11.01 -7.70
N LEU A 79 15.40 -10.83 -8.76
CA LEU A 79 15.06 -11.31 -10.10
C LEU A 79 15.09 -12.84 -10.14
N ASP A 80 16.09 -13.46 -9.52
CA ASP A 80 16.22 -14.92 -9.44
C ASP A 80 15.04 -15.51 -8.64
N GLU A 81 14.64 -14.87 -7.53
CA GLU A 81 13.45 -15.27 -6.76
C GLU A 81 12.17 -15.21 -7.61
N ILE A 82 12.00 -14.14 -8.41
CA ILE A 82 10.88 -14.01 -9.35
C ILE A 82 10.95 -15.08 -10.45
N TYR A 83 12.12 -15.39 -10.94
CA TYR A 83 12.31 -16.41 -11.98
C TYR A 83 11.97 -17.83 -11.47
N GLU A 84 12.39 -18.16 -10.26
CA GLU A 84 12.15 -19.48 -9.66
C GLU A 84 10.72 -19.66 -9.16
N ASN A 85 10.14 -18.64 -8.52
CA ASN A 85 8.84 -18.73 -7.83
C ASN A 85 7.68 -18.06 -8.60
N GLY A 86 8.00 -17.35 -9.69
CA GLY A 86 7.04 -16.52 -10.41
C GLY A 86 6.67 -15.25 -9.66
N MET A 87 5.93 -14.38 -10.32
CA MET A 87 5.24 -13.26 -9.67
C MET A 87 4.05 -13.86 -8.93
N GLY A 88 4.16 -14.03 -7.63
CA GLY A 88 3.08 -14.57 -6.81
C GLY A 88 1.78 -13.79 -7.00
N ARG A 89 0.68 -14.53 -7.16
CA ARG A 89 -0.65 -13.93 -7.08
C ARG A 89 -0.82 -13.33 -5.68
N GLY A 90 -1.48 -12.17 -5.55
CA GLY A 90 -1.72 -11.56 -4.25
C GLY A 90 -2.51 -12.45 -3.29
N GLU A 91 -2.73 -11.98 -2.09
CA GLU A 91 -3.51 -12.69 -1.06
C GLU A 91 -5.00 -12.72 -1.45
N SER A 92 -5.68 -13.80 -1.09
CA SER A 92 -7.10 -13.98 -1.30
C SER A 92 -7.93 -12.93 -0.55
N THR A 93 -9.01 -12.48 -1.16
CA THR A 93 -10.04 -11.63 -0.54
C THR A 93 -10.96 -12.44 0.39
N GLY A 94 -10.90 -13.77 0.32
CA GLY A 94 -11.84 -14.69 0.96
C GLY A 94 -13.11 -14.95 0.12
N TYR A 95 -13.10 -14.53 -1.14
CA TYR A 95 -14.17 -14.76 -2.11
C TYR A 95 -13.58 -15.30 -3.40
N ASP A 96 -13.77 -16.58 -3.70
CA ASP A 96 -13.16 -17.26 -4.85
C ASP A 96 -13.45 -16.56 -6.18
N ASN A 97 -14.69 -16.13 -6.38
CA ASN A 97 -15.12 -15.46 -7.61
C ASN A 97 -14.54 -14.02 -7.74
N VAL A 98 -14.27 -13.33 -6.63
CA VAL A 98 -13.55 -12.04 -6.63
C VAL A 98 -12.07 -12.28 -6.91
N ASP A 99 -11.48 -13.31 -6.32
CA ASP A 99 -10.08 -13.67 -6.47
C ASP A 99 -9.70 -14.02 -7.91
N GLU A 100 -10.65 -14.48 -8.74
CA GLU A 100 -10.41 -14.63 -10.17
C GLU A 100 -10.10 -13.31 -10.88
N LEU A 101 -10.62 -12.20 -10.37
CA LEU A 101 -10.50 -10.87 -10.94
C LEU A 101 -9.52 -9.96 -10.18
N TYR A 102 -9.42 -10.12 -8.86
CA TYR A 102 -8.66 -9.25 -7.98
C TYR A 102 -8.13 -9.98 -6.76
N THR A 103 -6.85 -9.84 -6.49
CA THR A 103 -6.20 -10.27 -5.26
C THR A 103 -5.48 -9.11 -4.60
N VAL A 104 -5.23 -9.20 -3.30
CA VAL A 104 -4.64 -8.12 -2.50
C VAL A 104 -3.12 -8.24 -2.48
N VAL A 105 -2.42 -7.27 -3.05
CA VAL A 105 -0.95 -7.24 -3.10
C VAL A 105 -0.41 -6.11 -2.24
N ALA A 106 0.54 -6.42 -1.35
CA ALA A 106 1.27 -5.42 -0.58
C ALA A 106 2.02 -4.45 -1.51
N GLY A 107 2.08 -3.17 -1.15
CA GLY A 107 2.70 -2.13 -1.95
C GLY A 107 1.79 -1.54 -3.05
N GLN A 108 0.52 -1.95 -3.16
CA GLN A 108 -0.41 -1.45 -4.17
C GLN A 108 -1.49 -0.54 -3.58
N LEU A 109 -1.93 0.39 -4.42
CA LEU A 109 -3.05 1.29 -4.18
C LEU A 109 -4.28 0.84 -4.98
N THR A 110 -5.34 0.42 -4.28
CA THR A 110 -6.65 0.14 -4.86
C THR A 110 -7.59 1.32 -4.63
N VAL A 111 -8.09 1.89 -5.72
CA VAL A 111 -9.17 2.90 -5.66
C VAL A 111 -10.50 2.18 -5.67
N VAL A 112 -11.33 2.46 -4.65
CA VAL A 112 -12.66 1.87 -4.48
C VAL A 112 -13.72 2.92 -4.71
N THR A 113 -14.66 2.67 -5.62
CA THR A 113 -15.77 3.59 -5.88
C THR A 113 -17.12 2.88 -5.88
N GLY A 114 -18.19 3.61 -6.03
CA GLY A 114 -19.57 3.13 -6.04
C GLY A 114 -20.52 4.20 -5.48
N HIS A 115 -21.78 4.10 -5.80
CA HIS A 115 -22.79 5.03 -5.31
C HIS A 115 -22.90 5.00 -3.77
N PRO A 116 -23.41 6.07 -3.13
CA PRO A 116 -23.74 6.03 -1.71
C PRO A 116 -24.60 4.81 -1.38
N SER A 117 -24.35 4.19 -0.23
CA SER A 117 -25.07 2.99 0.24
C SER A 117 -24.94 1.74 -0.68
N SER A 118 -23.93 1.68 -1.57
CA SER A 118 -23.69 0.50 -2.40
C SER A 118 -22.94 -0.64 -1.67
N GLY A 119 -22.49 -0.43 -0.42
CA GLY A 119 -21.81 -1.44 0.36
C GLY A 119 -20.27 -1.44 0.25
N LYS A 120 -19.64 -0.36 -0.27
CA LYS A 120 -18.17 -0.25 -0.40
C LYS A 120 -17.42 -0.59 0.89
N SER A 121 -17.74 0.13 1.96
CA SER A 121 -17.08 -0.07 3.26
C SER A 121 -17.38 -1.46 3.82
N GLU A 122 -18.61 -1.96 3.67
CA GLU A 122 -18.98 -3.31 4.11
C GLU A 122 -18.17 -4.39 3.39
N PHE A 123 -17.95 -4.25 2.08
CA PHE A 123 -17.16 -5.19 1.29
C PHE A 123 -15.68 -5.17 1.69
N ILE A 124 -15.07 -3.97 1.82
CA ILE A 124 -13.66 -3.87 2.21
C ILE A 124 -13.46 -4.33 3.67
N ASP A 125 -14.38 -4.00 4.57
CA ASP A 125 -14.34 -4.49 5.96
C ASP A 125 -14.36 -6.03 6.00
N GLN A 126 -15.18 -6.67 5.15
CA GLN A 126 -15.23 -8.13 5.10
C GLN A 126 -13.93 -8.72 4.56
N ILE A 127 -13.35 -8.15 3.50
CA ILE A 127 -12.01 -8.56 3.01
C ILE A 127 -10.97 -8.46 4.14
N MET A 128 -10.94 -7.34 4.86
CA MET A 128 -10.00 -7.15 5.97
C MET A 128 -10.20 -8.19 7.08
N VAL A 129 -11.45 -8.51 7.43
CA VAL A 129 -11.76 -9.56 8.41
C VAL A 129 -11.30 -10.93 7.92
N ASN A 130 -11.61 -11.31 6.68
CA ASN A 130 -11.16 -12.57 6.08
C ASN A 130 -9.64 -12.70 6.10
N MET A 131 -8.94 -11.68 5.64
CA MET A 131 -7.46 -11.67 5.60
C MET A 131 -6.84 -11.68 7.00
N ALA A 132 -7.48 -11.03 7.98
CA ALA A 132 -7.02 -11.08 9.36
C ALA A 132 -7.14 -12.49 9.95
N GLN A 133 -8.24 -13.19 9.66
CA GLN A 133 -8.48 -14.57 10.11
C GLN A 133 -7.56 -15.58 9.42
N GLU A 134 -7.41 -15.48 8.09
CA GLU A 134 -6.74 -16.52 7.30
C GLU A 134 -5.23 -16.29 7.17
N LYS A 135 -4.80 -15.04 7.14
CA LYS A 135 -3.42 -14.65 6.85
C LYS A 135 -2.73 -13.91 7.99
N GLY A 136 -3.44 -13.60 9.07
CA GLY A 136 -2.92 -12.83 10.19
C GLY A 136 -2.53 -11.40 9.82
N TRP A 137 -3.08 -10.84 8.74
CA TRP A 137 -2.84 -9.45 8.38
C TRP A 137 -3.44 -8.52 9.42
N LYS A 138 -2.73 -7.44 9.68
CA LYS A 138 -3.22 -6.36 10.54
C LYS A 138 -3.54 -5.14 9.69
N PHE A 139 -4.57 -4.41 10.11
CA PHE A 139 -5.14 -3.32 9.34
C PHE A 139 -5.20 -2.02 10.11
N ALA A 140 -5.04 -0.91 9.38
CA ALA A 140 -5.32 0.43 9.89
C ALA A 140 -6.56 1.00 9.19
N ILE A 141 -7.49 1.52 9.97
CA ILE A 141 -8.74 2.09 9.49
C ILE A 141 -8.74 3.59 9.72
N CYS A 142 -8.80 4.36 8.64
CA CYS A 142 -9.05 5.80 8.64
C CYS A 142 -10.44 6.04 8.04
N SER A 143 -11.47 5.95 8.88
CA SER A 143 -12.85 6.21 8.48
C SER A 143 -13.33 7.54 9.02
N PHE A 144 -13.90 8.36 8.15
CA PHE A 144 -14.48 9.66 8.49
C PHE A 144 -16.00 9.61 8.61
N GLU A 145 -16.63 8.57 8.04
CA GLU A 145 -18.08 8.39 8.06
C GLU A 145 -18.56 7.54 9.24
N ASN A 146 -17.73 6.60 9.69
CA ASN A 146 -18.08 5.69 10.77
C ASN A 146 -17.37 6.08 12.07
N GLU A 147 -18.15 6.33 13.12
CA GLU A 147 -17.61 6.46 14.47
C GLU A 147 -16.94 5.15 14.89
N PRO A 148 -15.74 5.17 15.50
CA PRO A 148 -14.97 3.96 15.81
C PRO A 148 -15.75 2.87 16.52
N ARG A 149 -16.58 3.22 17.53
CA ARG A 149 -17.38 2.23 18.27
C ARG A 149 -18.37 1.48 17.40
N LEU A 150 -19.00 2.17 16.42
CA LEU A 150 -19.94 1.56 15.48
C LEU A 150 -19.21 0.72 14.44
N HIS A 151 -18.04 1.17 13.99
CA HIS A 151 -17.21 0.42 13.08
C HIS A 151 -16.69 -0.88 13.73
N ILE A 152 -16.23 -0.81 14.99
CA ILE A 152 -15.84 -1.99 15.78
C ILE A 152 -17.00 -2.98 15.88
N ALA A 153 -18.23 -2.51 16.15
CA ALA A 153 -19.40 -3.37 16.20
C ALA A 153 -19.65 -4.11 14.88
N LYS A 154 -19.48 -3.44 13.73
CA LYS A 154 -19.58 -4.03 12.39
C LYS A 154 -18.50 -5.10 12.16
N LEU A 155 -17.24 -4.82 12.51
CA LEU A 155 -16.15 -5.79 12.38
C LEU A 155 -16.37 -7.03 13.23
N ILE A 156 -16.87 -6.86 14.47
CA ILE A 156 -17.22 -7.97 15.35
C ILE A 156 -18.36 -8.80 14.74
N SER A 157 -19.40 -8.14 14.20
CA SER A 157 -20.50 -8.86 13.54
C SER A 157 -20.00 -9.70 12.36
N LYS A 158 -19.10 -9.16 11.53
CA LYS A 158 -18.49 -9.86 10.40
C LYS A 158 -17.62 -11.05 10.84
N TYR A 159 -16.83 -10.86 11.88
CA TYR A 159 -15.99 -11.91 12.45
C TYR A 159 -16.79 -13.07 13.04
N ILE A 160 -17.82 -12.75 13.85
CA ILE A 160 -18.68 -13.73 14.53
C ILE A 160 -19.76 -14.29 13.60
N ARG A 161 -20.07 -13.58 12.49
CA ARG A 161 -21.19 -13.88 11.57
C ARG A 161 -22.55 -13.89 12.28
N LYS A 162 -22.73 -12.96 13.21
CA LYS A 162 -23.99 -12.73 13.92
C LYS A 162 -24.21 -11.22 14.12
N PRO A 163 -25.47 -10.77 14.14
CA PRO A 163 -25.80 -9.38 14.41
C PRO A 163 -25.25 -8.92 15.78
N PHE A 164 -24.66 -7.72 15.81
CA PHE A 164 -24.26 -7.08 17.06
C PHE A 164 -25.47 -6.57 17.85
N PHE A 165 -26.42 -5.98 17.14
CA PHE A 165 -27.61 -5.39 17.73
C PHE A 165 -28.78 -6.40 17.81
N GLN A 166 -29.67 -6.18 18.75
CA GLN A 166 -30.88 -7.01 18.86
C GLN A 166 -31.82 -6.72 17.68
N GLY A 167 -32.34 -7.76 17.07
CA GLY A 167 -33.23 -7.69 15.90
C GLY A 167 -34.01 -8.98 15.73
N SER A 168 -34.40 -9.30 14.49
CA SER A 168 -35.12 -10.53 14.14
C SER A 168 -34.28 -11.80 14.27
N MET A 169 -32.99 -11.69 14.12
CA MET A 169 -32.06 -12.80 14.28
C MET A 169 -31.40 -12.80 15.67
N GLN A 170 -30.94 -13.97 16.11
CA GLN A 170 -30.20 -14.10 17.37
C GLN A 170 -28.89 -13.32 17.29
N ARG A 171 -28.75 -12.32 18.15
CA ARG A 171 -27.51 -11.57 18.28
C ARG A 171 -26.40 -12.40 18.92
N LEU A 172 -25.16 -11.93 18.75
CA LEU A 172 -24.00 -12.52 19.43
C LEU A 172 -24.16 -12.54 20.96
N THR A 173 -23.59 -13.55 21.59
CA THR A 173 -23.55 -13.74 23.05
C THR A 173 -22.47 -12.88 23.70
N ASN A 174 -22.50 -12.77 25.05
CA ASN A 174 -21.45 -12.05 25.77
C ASN A 174 -20.05 -12.66 25.57
N LYS A 175 -19.95 -14.00 25.44
CA LYS A 175 -18.69 -14.68 25.15
C LYS A 175 -18.19 -14.30 23.73
N GLU A 176 -19.04 -14.43 22.73
CA GLU A 176 -18.72 -14.04 21.34
C GLU A 176 -18.35 -12.54 21.24
N LEU A 177 -18.96 -11.68 22.07
CA LEU A 177 -18.57 -10.27 22.15
C LEU A 177 -17.13 -10.11 22.66
N GLN A 178 -16.72 -10.87 23.67
CA GLN A 178 -15.33 -10.80 24.16
C GLN A 178 -14.35 -11.35 23.14
N ASP A 179 -14.65 -12.49 22.54
CA ASP A 179 -13.84 -13.08 21.46
C ASP A 179 -13.69 -12.09 20.28
N GLY A 180 -14.77 -11.41 19.91
CA GLY A 180 -14.76 -10.38 18.86
C GLY A 180 -13.95 -9.13 19.22
N LYS A 181 -13.99 -8.69 20.48
CA LYS A 181 -13.16 -7.57 20.95
C LYS A 181 -11.68 -7.92 20.92
N GLU A 182 -11.28 -9.11 21.35
CA GLU A 182 -9.90 -9.59 21.31
C GLU A 182 -9.40 -9.69 19.87
N PHE A 183 -10.23 -10.19 18.94
CA PHE A 183 -9.93 -10.23 17.53
C PHE A 183 -9.69 -8.83 16.95
N VAL A 184 -10.57 -7.88 17.19
CA VAL A 184 -10.43 -6.51 16.69
C VAL A 184 -9.22 -5.82 17.31
N GLN A 185 -8.99 -5.97 18.61
CA GLN A 185 -7.83 -5.40 19.30
C GLN A 185 -6.50 -5.91 18.73
N SER A 186 -6.45 -7.19 18.36
CA SER A 186 -5.22 -7.83 17.86
C SER A 186 -4.90 -7.46 16.41
N ASN A 187 -5.93 -7.17 15.59
CA ASN A 187 -5.79 -7.06 14.15
C ASN A 187 -6.08 -5.68 13.57
N PHE A 188 -6.74 -4.78 14.31
CA PHE A 188 -7.16 -3.48 13.77
C PHE A 188 -6.67 -2.30 14.61
N SER A 189 -6.23 -1.26 13.94
CA SER A 189 -5.88 0.03 14.50
C SER A 189 -6.75 1.12 13.87
N PHE A 190 -7.22 2.08 14.67
CA PHE A 190 -8.10 3.15 14.19
C PHE A 190 -7.37 4.48 14.21
N LEU A 191 -7.34 5.16 13.05
CA LEU A 191 -6.91 6.54 12.93
C LEU A 191 -8.13 7.43 13.16
N TYR A 192 -8.25 7.95 14.36
CA TYR A 192 -9.39 8.77 14.77
C TYR A 192 -8.94 10.14 15.28
N GLN A 193 -9.68 11.18 14.90
CA GLN A 193 -9.42 12.56 15.30
C GLN A 193 -10.58 13.05 16.16
N ALA A 194 -10.38 13.00 17.47
CA ALA A 194 -11.44 13.29 18.45
C ALA A 194 -11.85 14.78 18.51
N ASP A 195 -10.97 15.68 18.03
CA ASP A 195 -11.22 17.14 18.03
C ASP A 195 -12.05 17.64 16.83
N GLY A 196 -12.45 16.72 15.93
CA GLY A 196 -13.25 17.05 14.75
C GLY A 196 -12.50 17.84 13.67
N SER A 197 -11.17 18.01 13.79
CA SER A 197 -10.39 18.68 12.76
C SER A 197 -10.22 17.79 11.53
N LEU A 198 -10.10 18.40 10.34
CA LEU A 198 -9.80 17.66 9.11
C LEU A 198 -8.33 17.26 9.10
N SER A 199 -8.06 16.01 8.76
CA SER A 199 -6.70 15.50 8.60
C SER A 199 -6.15 15.86 7.23
N SER A 200 -4.90 16.38 7.18
CA SER A 200 -4.15 16.43 5.93
C SER A 200 -3.68 15.03 5.51
N VAL A 201 -3.40 14.82 4.22
CA VAL A 201 -2.84 13.55 3.74
C VAL A 201 -1.51 13.22 4.42
N ASP A 202 -0.67 14.22 4.68
CA ASP A 202 0.62 14.03 5.33
C ASP A 202 0.44 13.56 6.79
N SER A 203 -0.53 14.12 7.53
CA SER A 203 -0.88 13.66 8.88
C SER A 203 -1.43 12.23 8.90
N ILE A 204 -2.20 11.83 7.89
CA ILE A 204 -2.68 10.45 7.76
C ILE A 204 -1.50 9.51 7.51
N ILE A 205 -0.60 9.86 6.58
CA ILE A 205 0.59 9.08 6.26
C ILE A 205 1.49 8.89 7.49
N GLU A 206 1.74 9.94 8.27
CA GLU A 206 2.53 9.85 9.51
C GLU A 206 1.93 8.85 10.52
N ARG A 207 0.62 8.89 10.71
CA ARG A 207 -0.07 7.94 11.60
C ARG A 207 -0.07 6.52 11.05
N LEU A 208 -0.26 6.34 9.75
CA LEU A 208 -0.14 5.04 9.08
C LEU A 208 1.27 4.48 9.24
N LYS A 209 2.31 5.30 9.09
CA LYS A 209 3.70 4.90 9.34
C LYS A 209 3.90 4.40 10.78
N ILE A 210 3.33 5.09 11.77
CA ILE A 210 3.38 4.64 13.16
C ILE A 210 2.65 3.29 13.32
N ALA A 211 1.48 3.11 12.69
CA ALA A 211 0.73 1.86 12.73
C ALA A 211 1.51 0.70 12.11
N VAL A 212 2.18 0.92 10.98
CA VAL A 212 3.06 -0.08 10.36
C VAL A 212 4.21 -0.46 11.30
N LEU A 213 4.92 0.51 11.85
CA LEU A 213 6.10 0.26 12.67
C LEU A 213 5.78 -0.35 14.04
N ARG A 214 4.67 0.07 14.68
CA ARG A 214 4.29 -0.42 16.03
C ARG A 214 3.49 -1.72 16.01
N HIS A 215 2.57 -1.82 15.06
CA HIS A 215 1.57 -2.90 15.07
C HIS A 215 1.76 -3.89 13.94
N GLY A 216 2.68 -3.65 13.00
CA GLY A 216 2.91 -4.52 11.85
C GLY A 216 1.72 -4.51 10.88
N VAL A 217 1.09 -3.36 10.68
CA VAL A 217 -0.01 -3.19 9.74
C VAL A 217 0.47 -3.49 8.33
N ARG A 218 -0.28 -4.32 7.60
CA ARG A 218 -0.02 -4.71 6.20
C ARG A 218 -1.08 -4.21 5.22
N GLY A 219 -2.22 -3.76 5.71
CA GLY A 219 -3.26 -3.14 4.89
C GLY A 219 -3.89 -1.94 5.59
N ALA A 220 -4.36 -0.97 4.82
CA ALA A 220 -5.07 0.18 5.37
C ALA A 220 -6.20 0.64 4.45
N ILE A 221 -7.25 1.22 5.05
CA ILE A 221 -8.35 1.88 4.34
C ILE A 221 -8.43 3.35 4.71
N ILE A 222 -8.67 4.20 3.71
CA ILE A 222 -9.05 5.61 3.90
C ILE A 222 -10.44 5.80 3.26
N ASP A 223 -11.45 6.11 4.07
CA ASP A 223 -12.86 6.11 3.67
C ASP A 223 -13.65 7.31 4.24
N PRO A 224 -14.09 8.24 3.37
CA PRO A 224 -13.66 8.51 2.01
C PRO A 224 -12.69 9.72 1.90
N TYR A 225 -12.16 9.97 0.68
CA TYR A 225 -11.21 11.04 0.41
C TYR A 225 -11.75 12.45 0.64
N ASN A 226 -13.05 12.64 0.52
CA ASN A 226 -13.73 13.94 0.58
C ASN A 226 -13.53 14.68 1.92
N TYR A 227 -13.15 13.97 2.98
CA TYR A 227 -12.90 14.53 4.31
C TYR A 227 -11.41 14.86 4.55
N ILE A 228 -10.56 14.65 3.55
CA ILE A 228 -9.15 15.03 3.67
C ILE A 228 -9.02 16.52 3.34
N GLN A 229 -8.30 17.24 4.19
CA GLN A 229 -8.08 18.67 4.02
C GLN A 229 -7.32 18.97 2.73
N LYS A 230 -7.90 19.81 1.88
CA LYS A 230 -7.27 20.35 0.66
C LYS A 230 -6.52 21.63 0.98
N GLY A 231 -5.33 21.80 0.37
CA GLY A 231 -4.59 23.07 0.39
C GLY A 231 -5.38 24.21 -0.26
N ARG A 232 -5.24 25.45 0.22
CA ARG A 232 -6.06 26.59 -0.21
C ARG A 232 -5.81 27.02 -1.66
N ASP A 233 -4.59 26.85 -2.17
CA ASP A 233 -4.14 27.41 -3.45
C ASP A 233 -3.94 26.36 -4.56
N THR A 234 -4.48 25.13 -4.38
CA THR A 234 -4.29 24.03 -5.31
C THR A 234 -5.60 23.69 -6.01
N SER A 235 -5.60 23.44 -7.31
CA SER A 235 -6.77 22.93 -8.03
C SER A 235 -7.14 21.52 -7.49
N GLU A 236 -8.41 21.13 -7.59
CA GLU A 236 -8.86 19.82 -7.14
C GLU A 236 -8.13 18.68 -7.87
N THR A 237 -7.92 18.85 -9.17
CA THR A 237 -7.21 17.87 -10.01
C THR A 237 -5.74 17.68 -9.59
N GLU A 238 -5.03 18.78 -9.34
CA GLU A 238 -3.63 18.72 -8.87
C GLU A 238 -3.54 18.11 -7.47
N TRP A 239 -4.42 18.52 -6.56
CA TRP A 239 -4.47 18.01 -5.21
C TRP A 239 -4.75 16.49 -5.18
N ILE A 240 -5.75 16.00 -5.91
CA ILE A 240 -6.04 14.56 -6.02
C ILE A 240 -4.83 13.82 -6.59
N SER A 241 -4.21 14.39 -7.62
CA SER A 241 -3.00 13.81 -8.22
C SER A 241 -1.85 13.71 -7.21
N ASP A 242 -1.61 14.72 -6.39
CA ASP A 242 -0.59 14.72 -5.33
C ASP A 242 -0.92 13.69 -4.24
N VAL A 243 -2.15 13.67 -3.73
CA VAL A 243 -2.62 12.71 -2.72
C VAL A 243 -2.42 11.27 -3.18
N LEU A 244 -2.87 10.94 -4.40
CA LEU A 244 -2.72 9.59 -4.96
C LEU A 244 -1.24 9.19 -5.12
N THR A 245 -0.38 10.15 -5.50
CA THR A 245 1.06 9.90 -5.62
C THR A 245 1.69 9.62 -4.26
N LYS A 246 1.41 10.46 -3.25
CA LYS A 246 1.91 10.30 -1.88
C LYS A 246 1.48 8.96 -1.27
N LEU A 247 0.19 8.62 -1.39
CA LEU A 247 -0.34 7.37 -0.86
C LEU A 247 0.27 6.15 -1.55
N ARG A 248 0.43 6.18 -2.88
CA ARG A 248 1.03 5.09 -3.63
C ARG A 248 2.52 4.91 -3.27
N VAL A 249 3.29 5.99 -3.23
CA VAL A 249 4.70 5.94 -2.82
C VAL A 249 4.84 5.40 -1.40
N PHE A 250 3.96 5.84 -0.49
CA PHE A 250 3.93 5.32 0.88
C PHE A 250 3.62 3.82 0.92
N ALA A 251 2.60 3.37 0.18
CA ALA A 251 2.24 1.95 0.11
C ALA A 251 3.41 1.09 -0.37
N GLN A 252 4.10 1.51 -1.44
CA GLN A 252 5.27 0.82 -1.99
C GLN A 252 6.45 0.81 -1.01
N ALA A 253 6.78 1.96 -0.42
CA ALA A 253 7.92 2.10 0.49
C ALA A 253 7.78 1.28 1.78
N HIS A 254 6.55 1.07 2.24
CA HIS A 254 6.27 0.35 3.49
C HIS A 254 5.68 -1.06 3.28
N GLY A 255 5.51 -1.51 2.03
CA GLY A 255 4.99 -2.83 1.71
C GLY A 255 3.59 -3.08 2.26
N ILE A 256 2.70 -2.08 2.22
CA ILE A 256 1.31 -2.21 2.66
C ILE A 256 0.34 -2.11 1.48
N HIS A 257 -0.79 -2.79 1.57
CA HIS A 257 -1.91 -2.56 0.65
C HIS A 257 -2.75 -1.38 1.13
N LEU A 258 -3.20 -0.51 0.23
CA LEU A 258 -3.99 0.66 0.58
C LEU A 258 -5.27 0.72 -0.26
N TRP A 259 -6.43 0.67 0.40
CA TRP A 259 -7.73 0.97 -0.21
C TRP A 259 -8.05 2.44 0.00
N PHE A 260 -8.37 3.12 -1.07
CA PHE A 260 -8.75 4.53 -1.05
C PHE A 260 -10.13 4.72 -1.64
N VAL A 261 -11.10 5.05 -0.79
CA VAL A 261 -12.51 5.15 -1.17
C VAL A 261 -12.81 6.54 -1.70
N ALA A 262 -13.47 6.57 -2.87
CA ALA A 262 -13.87 7.81 -3.53
C ALA A 262 -15.29 7.71 -4.09
N HIS A 263 -16.07 8.77 -3.94
CA HIS A 263 -17.42 8.83 -4.45
C HIS A 263 -17.46 9.28 -5.92
N PRO A 264 -18.33 8.67 -6.74
CA PRO A 264 -18.52 9.11 -8.12
C PRO A 264 -19.25 10.46 -8.17
N THR A 265 -19.16 11.13 -9.30
CA THR A 265 -20.03 12.25 -9.64
C THR A 265 -21.48 11.76 -9.75
N LYS A 266 -22.42 12.70 -9.74
CA LYS A 266 -23.82 12.36 -9.97
C LYS A 266 -24.00 11.84 -11.39
N MET A 267 -24.29 10.54 -11.52
CA MET A 267 -24.50 9.88 -12.80
C MET A 267 -25.99 9.91 -13.19
N MET A 268 -26.25 10.04 -14.49
CA MET A 268 -27.60 9.96 -15.04
C MET A 268 -28.03 8.49 -15.19
N ARG A 269 -29.33 8.25 -15.09
CA ARG A 269 -29.89 6.94 -15.41
C ARG A 269 -29.77 6.67 -16.91
N GLY A 270 -29.41 5.46 -17.26
CA GLY A 270 -29.40 4.99 -18.63
C GLY A 270 -30.80 4.92 -19.24
N THR A 271 -30.89 4.59 -20.51
CA THR A 271 -32.17 4.41 -21.24
C THR A 271 -33.00 3.25 -20.67
N ASP A 272 -32.36 2.32 -19.97
CA ASP A 272 -32.98 1.20 -19.21
C ASP A 272 -33.51 1.62 -17.82
N GLY A 273 -33.37 2.90 -17.47
CA GLY A 273 -33.77 3.45 -16.16
C GLY A 273 -32.81 3.11 -15.00
N LYS A 274 -31.74 2.34 -15.23
CA LYS A 274 -30.74 1.97 -14.22
C LYS A 274 -29.63 3.01 -14.17
N VAL A 275 -29.01 3.13 -13.00
CA VAL A 275 -27.78 3.91 -12.85
C VAL A 275 -26.60 2.95 -13.11
N PRO A 276 -25.70 3.26 -14.05
CA PRO A 276 -24.60 2.37 -14.38
C PRO A 276 -23.58 2.28 -13.24
N ALA A 277 -22.80 1.21 -13.19
CA ALA A 277 -21.68 1.06 -12.28
C ALA A 277 -20.61 2.12 -12.60
N PRO A 278 -20.22 3.00 -11.66
CA PRO A 278 -19.22 4.02 -11.90
C PRO A 278 -17.82 3.39 -12.08
N LYS A 279 -16.99 4.04 -12.88
CA LYS A 279 -15.57 3.69 -13.10
C LYS A 279 -14.67 4.82 -12.65
N GLY A 280 -13.36 4.64 -12.76
CA GLY A 280 -12.39 5.64 -12.31
C GLY A 280 -12.54 7.03 -12.94
N TYR A 281 -13.06 7.13 -14.17
CA TYR A 281 -13.35 8.41 -14.84
C TYR A 281 -14.61 9.10 -14.32
N ASP A 282 -15.48 8.37 -13.66
CA ASP A 282 -16.74 8.89 -13.11
C ASP A 282 -16.54 9.44 -11.68
N ILE A 283 -15.35 9.26 -11.10
CA ILE A 283 -15.02 9.82 -9.79
C ILE A 283 -14.79 11.33 -9.93
N SER A 284 -15.33 12.09 -8.97
CA SER A 284 -15.21 13.54 -8.97
C SER A 284 -13.76 14.02 -8.96
N GLY A 285 -13.51 15.09 -9.70
CA GLY A 285 -12.35 15.95 -9.58
C GLY A 285 -11.16 15.59 -10.48
N SER A 286 -10.95 14.36 -10.92
CA SER A 286 -9.75 14.09 -11.72
C SER A 286 -9.72 12.73 -12.43
N ALA A 287 -9.21 12.70 -13.68
CA ALA A 287 -8.80 11.47 -14.36
C ALA A 287 -7.60 10.76 -13.67
N ALA A 288 -6.95 11.42 -12.71
CA ALA A 288 -5.84 10.83 -11.95
C ALA A 288 -6.26 9.58 -11.17
N TRP A 289 -7.53 9.46 -10.78
CA TRP A 289 -8.07 8.26 -10.15
C TRP A 289 -7.82 7.01 -11.00
N PHE A 290 -8.15 7.09 -12.28
CA PHE A 290 -7.87 5.99 -13.21
C PHE A 290 -6.37 5.85 -13.46
N ALA A 291 -5.65 6.95 -13.69
CA ALA A 291 -4.24 6.89 -14.10
C ALA A 291 -3.32 6.31 -13.01
N LYS A 292 -3.51 6.71 -11.75
CA LYS A 292 -2.57 6.42 -10.65
C LYS A 292 -2.91 5.18 -9.82
N ALA A 293 -4.15 4.71 -9.81
CA ALA A 293 -4.50 3.45 -9.16
C ALA A 293 -3.72 2.28 -9.76
N ASP A 294 -3.34 1.32 -8.94
CA ASP A 294 -2.83 0.04 -9.41
C ASP A 294 -3.99 -0.90 -9.74
N VAL A 295 -5.02 -0.90 -8.89
CA VAL A 295 -6.31 -1.56 -9.13
C VAL A 295 -7.43 -0.55 -8.95
N GLY A 296 -8.45 -0.66 -9.77
CA GLY A 296 -9.69 0.09 -9.67
C GLY A 296 -10.88 -0.83 -9.52
N LEU A 297 -11.66 -0.60 -8.46
CA LEU A 297 -12.76 -1.45 -8.03
C LEU A 297 -14.03 -0.63 -7.81
N THR A 298 -15.16 -1.17 -8.23
CA THR A 298 -16.48 -0.61 -7.94
C THR A 298 -17.35 -1.64 -7.24
N VAL A 299 -17.98 -1.21 -6.15
CA VAL A 299 -19.10 -1.94 -5.53
C VAL A 299 -20.39 -1.30 -6.00
N HIS A 300 -21.21 -2.06 -6.72
CA HIS A 300 -22.46 -1.59 -7.31
C HIS A 300 -23.65 -2.43 -6.85
N ARG A 301 -24.74 -1.78 -6.49
CA ARG A 301 -26.02 -2.44 -6.19
C ARG A 301 -27.07 -1.88 -7.15
N PRO A 302 -27.36 -2.61 -8.24
CA PRO A 302 -28.32 -2.12 -9.26
C PRO A 302 -29.75 -1.96 -8.71
N ASN A 303 -30.11 -2.77 -7.74
CA ASN A 303 -31.42 -2.72 -7.08
C ASN A 303 -31.31 -2.84 -5.55
N PRO A 304 -30.94 -1.72 -4.85
CA PRO A 304 -30.69 -1.76 -3.40
C PRO A 304 -31.89 -2.18 -2.54
N SER A 305 -33.12 -1.97 -3.03
CA SER A 305 -34.35 -2.25 -2.28
C SER A 305 -35.00 -3.59 -2.64
N GLY A 306 -34.58 -4.23 -3.74
CA GLY A 306 -35.25 -5.43 -4.27
C GLY A 306 -34.36 -6.66 -4.42
N SER A 307 -33.03 -6.53 -4.17
CA SER A 307 -32.10 -7.64 -4.30
C SER A 307 -30.95 -7.53 -3.32
N PRO A 308 -30.53 -8.63 -2.67
CA PRO A 308 -29.33 -8.66 -1.86
C PRO A 308 -28.04 -8.66 -2.69
N MET A 309 -28.15 -8.81 -4.02
CA MET A 309 -27.00 -8.94 -4.92
C MET A 309 -26.25 -7.62 -5.06
N SER A 310 -24.94 -7.71 -4.97
CA SER A 310 -23.98 -6.64 -5.22
C SER A 310 -23.02 -7.08 -6.32
N GLU A 311 -22.77 -6.22 -7.27
CA GLU A 311 -21.81 -6.43 -8.36
C GLU A 311 -20.46 -5.83 -7.95
N ILE A 312 -19.39 -6.59 -8.16
CA ILE A 312 -18.02 -6.15 -7.98
C ILE A 312 -17.39 -6.01 -9.37
N HIS A 313 -17.06 -4.79 -9.76
CA HIS A 313 -16.45 -4.50 -11.04
C HIS A 313 -14.98 -4.13 -10.86
N ILE A 314 -14.08 -4.84 -11.52
CA ILE A 314 -12.67 -4.47 -11.61
C ILE A 314 -12.47 -3.75 -12.96
N TRP A 315 -12.43 -2.41 -12.91
CA TRP A 315 -12.29 -1.58 -14.12
C TRP A 315 -10.84 -1.27 -14.46
N LYS A 316 -9.90 -1.56 -13.56
CA LYS A 316 -8.47 -1.47 -13.80
C LYS A 316 -7.73 -2.55 -13.00
N CYS A 317 -6.80 -3.21 -13.67
CA CYS A 317 -5.75 -4.01 -13.05
C CYS A 317 -4.46 -3.72 -13.80
N ARG A 318 -3.45 -3.15 -13.09
CA ARG A 318 -2.19 -2.75 -13.73
C ARG A 318 -1.34 -3.95 -14.11
N PHE A 319 -1.38 -4.99 -13.29
CA PHE A 319 -0.53 -6.15 -13.41
C PHE A 319 -1.37 -7.41 -13.59
N SER A 320 -1.12 -8.14 -14.69
CA SER A 320 -1.90 -9.32 -15.07
C SER A 320 -1.78 -10.50 -14.10
N TRP A 321 -0.72 -10.54 -13.29
CA TRP A 321 -0.56 -11.58 -12.27
C TRP A 321 -1.39 -11.32 -11.00
N VAL A 322 -1.82 -10.10 -10.75
CA VAL A 322 -2.70 -9.73 -9.63
C VAL A 322 -4.15 -10.09 -9.92
N GLY A 323 -4.58 -9.90 -11.18
CA GLY A 323 -5.96 -10.11 -11.60
C GLY A 323 -6.21 -9.61 -13.01
N LYS A 324 -7.47 -9.41 -13.34
CA LYS A 324 -7.94 -8.95 -14.66
C LYS A 324 -9.16 -8.04 -14.51
N GLN A 325 -9.45 -7.25 -15.52
CA GLN A 325 -10.72 -6.53 -15.61
C GLN A 325 -11.87 -7.52 -15.77
N GLY A 326 -12.99 -7.22 -15.17
CA GLY A 326 -14.18 -8.06 -15.20
C GLY A 326 -15.18 -7.67 -14.14
N GLU A 327 -16.23 -8.45 -14.03
CA GLU A 327 -17.28 -8.28 -13.03
C GLU A 327 -17.69 -9.63 -12.44
N THR A 328 -18.14 -9.60 -11.20
CA THR A 328 -18.71 -10.76 -10.49
C THR A 328 -19.75 -10.29 -9.50
N GLU A 329 -20.56 -11.20 -9.00
CA GLU A 329 -21.65 -10.90 -8.08
C GLU A 329 -21.37 -11.52 -6.70
N LEU A 330 -21.78 -10.81 -5.67
CA LEU A 330 -21.81 -11.29 -4.29
C LEU A 330 -23.20 -11.07 -3.71
N GLU A 331 -23.65 -12.01 -2.90
CA GLU A 331 -24.85 -11.85 -2.11
C GLU A 331 -24.51 -11.16 -0.79
N PHE A 332 -25.23 -10.09 -0.49
CA PHE A 332 -25.13 -9.42 0.79
C PHE A 332 -26.07 -10.10 1.80
N ASP A 333 -25.49 -10.81 2.73
CA ASP A 333 -26.21 -11.40 3.87
C ASP A 333 -26.41 -10.34 4.96
N VAL A 334 -27.66 -10.12 5.40
CA VAL A 334 -28.09 -9.05 6.31
C VAL A 334 -28.08 -9.52 7.75
#